data_cab974933d24f53217356d45959ce470
#
_entry.id   cab974933d24f53217356d45959ce470
#
_cell.length_a   1.000
_cell.length_b   1.000
_cell.length_c   1.000
_cell.angle_alpha   90.00
_cell.angle_beta   90.00
_cell.angle_gamma   90.00
#
_symmetry.space_group_name_H-M   'P 1'
#
loop_
_entity.id
_entity.type
_entity.pdbx_description
1 polymer ?
#
loop_
_entity_poly.entity_id
_entity_poly.type
_entity_poly.pdbx_seq_one_letter_code
_entity_poly.pdbx_strand_id
1 'polypeptide(L)'
;MEIADKIISYLKETYQPDAIIVYGSFSDGSANKNSDFDALVIASHSKEHDSSVIDGTILDVFIYPVDTFLSEYDPEEFVQVWDGTIILDKNRIAEHLQKRVLEYIERTPQKTDDEILQELDWCEKMVSRTLREDTEGYYRWHWVLFDSLEIYCDIKHLHYYGPKKALRQM
;
A
#
# COMPACT_ATOMS: atom_id res chain seq x y z
N MET A 1 10.68 -18.40 17.96
CA MET A 1 10.80 -17.81 16.61
C MET A 1 9.52 -17.04 16.38
N GLU A 2 9.60 -15.75 16.13
CA GLU A 2 8.43 -14.94 15.88
C GLU A 2 7.73 -15.37 14.59
N ILE A 3 6.44 -15.08 14.45
CA ILE A 3 5.65 -15.51 13.28
C ILE A 3 6.25 -14.97 11.97
N ALA A 4 6.75 -13.74 11.98
CA ALA A 4 7.42 -13.14 10.84
C ALA A 4 8.64 -13.95 10.37
N ASP A 5 9.47 -14.45 11.31
CA ASP A 5 10.65 -15.28 10.97
C ASP A 5 10.25 -16.59 10.27
N LYS A 6 9.14 -17.20 10.72
CA LYS A 6 8.61 -18.43 10.12
C LYS A 6 8.13 -18.20 8.69
N ILE A 7 7.38 -17.10 8.49
CA ILE A 7 6.87 -16.71 7.17
C ILE A 7 8.04 -16.39 6.24
N ILE A 8 9.03 -15.61 6.69
CA ILE A 8 10.22 -15.29 5.90
C ILE A 8 10.99 -16.56 5.52
N SER A 9 11.10 -17.52 6.44
CA SER A 9 11.75 -18.82 6.14
C SER A 9 10.98 -19.60 5.10
N TYR A 10 9.64 -19.68 5.23
CA TYR A 10 8.78 -20.29 4.22
C TYR A 10 8.93 -19.65 2.84
N LEU A 11 8.92 -18.31 2.75
CA LEU A 11 9.09 -17.60 1.48
C LEU A 11 10.45 -17.87 0.84
N LYS A 12 11.53 -17.93 1.66
CA LYS A 12 12.88 -18.26 1.19
C LYS A 12 13.01 -19.68 0.66
N GLU A 13 12.39 -20.65 1.34
CA GLU A 13 12.42 -22.05 0.96
C GLU A 13 11.57 -22.33 -0.28
N THR A 14 10.37 -21.73 -0.36
CA THR A 14 9.41 -21.97 -1.43
C THR A 14 9.82 -21.30 -2.74
N TYR A 15 10.21 -20.02 -2.68
CA TYR A 15 10.42 -19.20 -3.87
C TYR A 15 11.88 -18.97 -4.22
N GLN A 16 12.82 -19.27 -3.32
CA GLN A 16 14.26 -19.01 -3.50
C GLN A 16 14.54 -17.59 -4.02
N PRO A 17 13.99 -16.55 -3.37
CA PRO A 17 13.89 -15.21 -3.93
C PRO A 17 15.25 -14.52 -4.09
N ASP A 18 15.26 -13.55 -5.01
CA ASP A 18 16.34 -12.58 -5.14
C ASP A 18 16.11 -11.36 -4.24
N ALA A 19 14.84 -11.01 -3.97
CA ALA A 19 14.51 -9.98 -3.00
C ALA A 19 13.19 -10.27 -2.27
N ILE A 20 13.09 -9.78 -1.03
CA ILE A 20 11.86 -9.77 -0.21
C ILE A 20 11.74 -8.39 0.43
N ILE A 21 10.61 -7.73 0.19
CA ILE A 21 10.23 -6.47 0.84
C ILE A 21 8.96 -6.74 1.64
N VAL A 22 9.01 -6.59 2.96
CA VAL A 22 7.83 -6.65 3.83
C VAL A 22 7.28 -5.25 4.00
N TYR A 23 5.98 -5.07 3.83
CA TYR A 23 5.33 -3.77 4.01
C TYR A 23 4.09 -3.89 4.90
N GLY A 24 3.32 -2.80 5.07
CA GLY A 24 2.14 -2.83 5.93
C GLY A 24 2.46 -3.02 7.41
N SER A 25 1.55 -3.65 8.12
CA SER A 25 1.57 -3.71 9.58
C SER A 25 2.76 -4.46 10.18
N PHE A 26 3.29 -5.45 9.50
CA PHE A 26 4.48 -6.19 9.94
C PHE A 26 5.78 -5.40 9.74
N SER A 27 5.80 -4.46 8.80
CA SER A 27 6.94 -3.57 8.58
C SER A 27 6.97 -2.41 9.58
N ASP A 28 5.81 -1.80 9.86
CA ASP A 28 5.70 -0.61 10.72
C ASP A 28 5.48 -0.93 12.22
N GLY A 29 5.42 -2.21 12.58
CA GLY A 29 5.26 -2.67 13.96
C GLY A 29 3.84 -2.56 14.52
N SER A 30 2.83 -2.28 13.69
CA SER A 30 1.42 -2.20 14.11
C SER A 30 0.65 -3.52 13.97
N ALA A 31 1.34 -4.60 13.58
CA ALA A 31 0.73 -5.92 13.43
C ALA A 31 0.03 -6.39 14.69
N ASN A 32 -1.12 -7.01 14.53
CA ASN A 32 -1.90 -7.62 15.59
C ASN A 32 -2.39 -9.02 15.16
N LYS A 33 -3.11 -9.71 16.03
CA LYS A 33 -3.56 -11.11 15.78
C LYS A 33 -4.45 -11.30 14.56
N ASN A 34 -5.00 -10.23 14.01
CA ASN A 34 -5.87 -10.27 12.83
C ASN A 34 -5.17 -9.68 11.58
N SER A 35 -3.89 -9.31 11.71
CA SER A 35 -3.13 -8.76 10.59
C SER A 35 -2.70 -9.87 9.65
N ASP A 36 -2.86 -9.64 8.37
CA ASP A 36 -2.22 -10.36 7.27
C ASP A 36 -0.74 -9.97 7.15
N PHE A 37 0.05 -10.82 6.53
CA PHE A 37 1.46 -10.57 6.28
C PHE A 37 1.64 -10.11 4.84
N ASP A 38 1.88 -8.81 4.66
CA ASP A 38 2.04 -8.17 3.37
C ASP A 38 3.51 -8.21 2.93
N ALA A 39 3.78 -8.76 1.73
CA ALA A 39 5.13 -8.72 1.17
C ALA A 39 5.15 -8.74 -0.35
N LEU A 40 6.20 -8.17 -0.92
CA LEU A 40 6.62 -8.35 -2.30
C LEU A 40 7.83 -9.25 -2.34
N VAL A 41 7.74 -10.31 -3.13
CA VAL A 41 8.80 -11.28 -3.40
C VAL A 41 9.24 -11.17 -4.85
N ILE A 42 10.53 -11.02 -5.09
CA ILE A 42 11.11 -11.02 -6.44
C ILE A 42 11.90 -12.31 -6.60
N ALA A 43 11.48 -13.15 -7.55
CA ALA A 43 12.05 -14.48 -7.74
C ALA A 43 12.04 -14.92 -9.21
N SER A 44 12.72 -16.00 -9.55
CA SER A 44 12.66 -16.63 -10.88
C SER A 44 11.38 -17.48 -11.05
N HIS A 45 10.22 -16.88 -10.72
CA HIS A 45 8.89 -17.47 -10.81
C HIS A 45 7.99 -16.62 -11.71
N SER A 46 6.88 -17.20 -12.18
CA SER A 46 5.80 -16.41 -12.80
C SER A 46 5.13 -15.50 -11.77
N LYS A 47 4.51 -14.44 -12.25
CA LYS A 47 3.70 -13.57 -11.38
C LYS A 47 2.58 -14.39 -10.74
N GLU A 48 2.52 -14.40 -9.42
CA GLU A 48 1.51 -15.11 -8.65
C GLU A 48 1.20 -14.39 -7.33
N HIS A 49 0.16 -14.85 -6.64
CA HIS A 49 -0.25 -14.35 -5.33
C HIS A 49 -0.35 -15.52 -4.35
N ASP A 50 0.41 -15.47 -3.26
CA ASP A 50 0.36 -16.46 -2.19
C ASP A 50 -0.53 -15.94 -1.05
N SER A 51 -1.65 -16.64 -0.84
CA SER A 51 -2.60 -16.41 0.24
C SER A 51 -2.63 -17.56 1.25
N SER A 52 -1.54 -18.30 1.38
CA SER A 52 -1.40 -19.39 2.34
C SER A 52 -1.56 -18.90 3.78
N VAL A 53 -1.80 -19.85 4.70
CA VAL A 53 -1.90 -19.56 6.13
C VAL A 53 -0.74 -20.22 6.87
N ILE A 54 0.07 -19.41 7.54
CA ILE A 54 1.20 -19.88 8.34
C ILE A 54 0.92 -19.57 9.82
N ASP A 55 0.78 -20.61 10.64
CA ASP A 55 0.49 -20.48 12.08
C ASP A 55 -0.67 -19.49 12.41
N GLY A 56 -1.71 -19.50 11.56
CA GLY A 56 -2.90 -18.67 11.73
C GLY A 56 -2.80 -17.26 11.11
N THR A 57 -1.66 -16.87 10.55
CA THR A 57 -1.48 -15.62 9.80
C THR A 57 -1.69 -15.87 8.32
N ILE A 58 -2.59 -15.11 7.70
CA ILE A 58 -2.84 -15.14 6.26
C ILE A 58 -1.72 -14.36 5.56
N LEU A 59 -1.21 -14.91 4.46
CA LEU A 59 -0.26 -14.21 3.59
C LEU A 59 -1.01 -13.38 2.55
N ASP A 60 -0.55 -12.15 2.35
CA ASP A 60 -0.88 -11.31 1.19
C ASP A 60 0.43 -11.00 0.47
N VAL A 61 0.97 -12.03 -0.21
CA VAL A 61 2.31 -11.99 -0.78
C VAL A 61 2.23 -12.05 -2.30
N PHE A 62 2.71 -10.99 -2.93
CA PHE A 62 2.82 -10.91 -4.39
C PHE A 62 4.21 -11.33 -4.84
N ILE A 63 4.28 -12.33 -5.70
CA ILE A 63 5.52 -12.82 -6.30
C ILE A 63 5.61 -12.26 -7.72
N TYR A 64 6.74 -11.63 -8.04
CA TYR A 64 7.02 -11.07 -9.36
C TYR A 64 8.31 -11.66 -9.93
N PRO A 65 8.34 -11.92 -11.25
CA PRO A 65 9.57 -12.34 -11.91
C PRO A 65 10.62 -11.22 -11.89
N VAL A 66 11.88 -11.62 -11.75
CA VAL A 66 13.04 -10.69 -11.78
C VAL A 66 13.00 -9.80 -13.03
N ASP A 67 12.64 -10.37 -14.19
CA ASP A 67 12.60 -9.66 -15.48
C ASP A 67 11.63 -8.48 -15.47
N THR A 68 10.60 -8.47 -14.62
CA THR A 68 9.71 -7.32 -14.45
C THR A 68 10.49 -6.07 -14.08
N PHE A 69 11.49 -6.20 -13.19
CA PHE A 69 12.25 -5.07 -12.65
C PHE A 69 13.54 -4.77 -13.43
N LEU A 70 13.89 -5.62 -14.39
CA LEU A 70 14.97 -5.38 -15.34
C LEU A 70 14.48 -4.69 -16.63
N SER A 71 13.17 -4.63 -16.85
CA SER A 71 12.52 -3.96 -17.97
C SER A 71 11.83 -2.66 -17.52
N GLU A 72 11.15 -1.98 -18.43
CA GLU A 72 10.28 -0.86 -18.09
C GLU A 72 9.03 -1.37 -17.36
N TYR A 73 8.72 -0.79 -16.22
CA TYR A 73 7.52 -1.05 -15.42
C TYR A 73 6.97 0.25 -14.86
N ASP A 74 5.68 0.26 -14.50
CA ASP A 74 5.03 1.39 -13.86
C ASP A 74 5.31 1.38 -12.34
N PRO A 75 6.02 2.37 -11.79
CA PRO A 75 6.28 2.43 -10.35
C PRO A 75 5.00 2.58 -9.50
N GLU A 76 3.91 3.10 -10.08
CA GLU A 76 2.63 3.25 -9.40
C GLU A 76 2.07 1.91 -8.91
N GLU A 77 2.27 0.82 -9.69
CA GLU A 77 1.85 -0.53 -9.28
C GLU A 77 2.52 -1.01 -7.99
N PHE A 78 3.60 -0.39 -7.56
CA PHE A 78 4.43 -0.81 -6.43
C PHE A 78 4.51 0.24 -5.31
N VAL A 79 3.62 1.23 -5.29
CA VAL A 79 3.65 2.31 -4.28
C VAL A 79 3.64 1.78 -2.85
N GLN A 80 2.99 0.64 -2.58
CA GLN A 80 2.90 0.05 -1.24
C GLN A 80 4.26 -0.34 -0.63
N VAL A 81 5.32 -0.53 -1.45
CA VAL A 81 6.66 -0.92 -0.94
C VAL A 81 7.57 0.26 -0.61
N TRP A 82 7.12 1.51 -0.79
CA TRP A 82 7.97 2.69 -0.66
C TRP A 82 8.67 2.82 0.70
N ASP A 83 8.00 2.43 1.79
CA ASP A 83 8.50 2.43 3.16
C ASP A 83 8.64 1.00 3.73
N GLY A 84 8.57 -0.01 2.86
CA GLY A 84 8.73 -1.41 3.24
C GLY A 84 10.13 -1.72 3.76
N THR A 85 10.21 -2.74 4.62
CA THR A 85 11.48 -3.25 5.14
C THR A 85 12.06 -4.29 4.19
N ILE A 86 13.25 -4.04 3.66
CA ILE A 86 13.98 -4.99 2.82
C ILE A 86 14.56 -6.09 3.71
N ILE A 87 14.10 -7.32 3.53
CA ILE A 87 14.54 -8.51 4.28
C ILE A 87 15.65 -9.28 3.56
N LEU A 88 15.60 -9.27 2.25
CA LEU A 88 16.58 -9.88 1.35
C LEU A 88 16.69 -9.02 0.10
N ASP A 89 17.90 -8.80 -0.36
CA ASP A 89 18.14 -8.08 -1.60
C ASP A 89 19.45 -8.54 -2.26
N LYS A 90 19.32 -9.39 -3.25
CA LYS A 90 20.43 -9.76 -4.12
C LYS A 90 20.47 -8.79 -5.29
N ASN A 91 21.65 -8.30 -5.62
CA ASN A 91 21.88 -7.39 -6.75
C ASN A 91 21.17 -6.01 -6.61
N ARG A 92 20.73 -5.63 -5.41
CA ARG A 92 20.09 -4.35 -5.11
C ARG A 92 18.80 -4.07 -5.88
N ILE A 93 18.03 -5.12 -6.21
CA ILE A 93 16.79 -5.01 -6.98
C ILE A 93 15.71 -4.29 -6.12
N ALA A 94 15.59 -4.69 -4.84
CA ALA A 94 14.63 -4.08 -3.92
C ALA A 94 14.95 -2.59 -3.65
N GLU A 95 16.21 -2.27 -3.42
CA GLU A 95 16.64 -0.87 -3.26
C GLU A 95 16.34 -0.03 -4.51
N HIS A 96 16.59 -0.56 -5.71
CA HIS A 96 16.28 0.14 -6.96
C HIS A 96 14.78 0.33 -7.13
N LEU A 97 13.96 -0.69 -6.81
CA LEU A 97 12.52 -0.60 -6.86
C LEU A 97 12.01 0.52 -5.92
N GLN A 98 12.41 0.48 -4.65
CA GLN A 98 11.99 1.51 -3.68
C GLN A 98 12.42 2.91 -4.11
N LYS A 99 13.63 3.06 -4.65
CA LYS A 99 14.10 4.35 -5.16
C LYS A 99 13.23 4.85 -6.32
N ARG A 100 12.89 4.00 -7.30
CA ARG A 100 12.02 4.38 -8.42
C ARG A 100 10.61 4.74 -7.98
N VAL A 101 10.07 4.01 -7.00
CA VAL A 101 8.77 4.31 -6.39
C VAL A 101 8.82 5.67 -5.69
N LEU A 102 9.86 5.94 -4.91
CA LEU A 102 10.02 7.22 -4.24
C LEU A 102 10.14 8.39 -5.23
N GLU A 103 10.94 8.23 -6.30
CA GLU A 103 11.05 9.21 -7.37
C GLU A 103 9.71 9.46 -8.09
N TYR A 104 8.89 8.43 -8.26
CA TYR A 104 7.54 8.56 -8.81
C TYR A 104 6.65 9.39 -7.87
N ILE A 105 6.63 9.07 -6.58
CA ILE A 105 5.85 9.80 -5.57
C ILE A 105 6.26 11.28 -5.53
N GLU A 106 7.56 11.56 -5.51
CA GLU A 106 8.09 12.94 -5.49
C GLU A 106 7.77 13.74 -6.75
N ARG A 107 7.61 13.08 -7.89
CA ARG A 107 7.27 13.71 -9.18
C ARG A 107 5.78 13.80 -9.45
N THR A 108 4.95 13.07 -8.69
CA THR A 108 3.49 13.12 -8.84
C THR A 108 3.02 14.55 -8.55
N PRO A 109 2.34 15.21 -9.52
CA PRO A 109 1.86 16.58 -9.33
C PRO A 109 0.89 16.65 -8.15
N GLN A 110 1.08 17.63 -7.30
CA GLN A 110 0.08 17.96 -6.29
C GLN A 110 -1.08 18.72 -6.95
N LYS A 111 -2.28 18.55 -6.41
CA LYS A 111 -3.44 19.32 -6.85
C LYS A 111 -3.23 20.82 -6.61
N THR A 112 -3.73 21.61 -7.52
CA THR A 112 -3.74 23.08 -7.39
C THR A 112 -4.78 23.52 -6.33
N ASP A 113 -4.63 24.72 -5.81
CA ASP A 113 -5.60 25.30 -4.86
C ASP A 113 -7.02 25.31 -5.43
N ASP A 114 -7.19 25.57 -6.73
CA ASP A 114 -8.51 25.55 -7.39
C ASP A 114 -9.11 24.15 -7.44
N GLU A 115 -8.31 23.12 -7.70
CA GLU A 115 -8.75 21.73 -7.67
C GLU A 115 -9.15 21.29 -6.26
N ILE A 116 -8.35 21.67 -5.25
CA ILE A 116 -8.66 21.41 -3.82
C ILE A 116 -9.97 22.11 -3.42
N LEU A 117 -10.19 23.35 -3.83
CA LEU A 117 -11.44 24.07 -3.56
C LEU A 117 -12.66 23.38 -4.19
N GLN A 118 -12.52 22.85 -5.42
CA GLN A 118 -13.61 22.10 -6.07
C GLN A 118 -13.94 20.81 -5.31
N GLU A 119 -12.93 20.11 -4.77
CA GLU A 119 -13.14 18.92 -3.94
C GLU A 119 -13.81 19.25 -2.61
N LEU A 120 -13.43 20.34 -1.97
CA LEU A 120 -14.07 20.83 -0.76
C LEU A 120 -15.54 21.18 -0.99
N ASP A 121 -15.86 21.89 -2.08
CA ASP A 121 -17.24 22.20 -2.47
C ASP A 121 -18.05 20.92 -2.73
N TRP A 122 -17.44 19.93 -3.37
CA TRP A 122 -18.07 18.63 -3.57
C TRP A 122 -18.32 17.92 -2.24
N CYS A 123 -17.32 17.89 -1.35
CA CYS A 123 -17.42 17.27 -0.04
C CYS A 123 -18.54 17.90 0.79
N GLU A 124 -18.65 19.25 0.83
CA GLU A 124 -19.71 19.98 1.52
C GLU A 124 -21.10 19.60 0.99
N LYS A 125 -21.27 19.54 -0.33
CA LYS A 125 -22.53 19.08 -0.95
C LYS A 125 -22.85 17.63 -0.58
N MET A 126 -21.86 16.74 -0.52
CA MET A 126 -22.08 15.34 -0.15
C MET A 126 -22.44 15.20 1.32
N VAL A 127 -21.75 15.92 2.22
CA VAL A 127 -22.09 15.97 3.66
C VAL A 127 -23.53 16.46 3.86
N SER A 128 -23.94 17.55 3.19
CA SER A 128 -25.31 18.06 3.31
C SER A 128 -26.39 17.05 2.90
N ARG A 129 -26.08 16.18 1.91
CA ARG A 129 -26.98 15.13 1.45
C ARG A 129 -27.07 13.92 2.38
N THR A 130 -26.07 13.71 3.23
CA THR A 130 -26.09 12.64 4.25
C THR A 130 -27.15 12.89 5.32
N LEU A 131 -27.53 14.17 5.55
CA LEU A 131 -28.52 14.58 6.55
C LEU A 131 -29.96 14.15 6.20
N ARG A 132 -30.18 13.52 5.06
CA ARG A 132 -31.50 13.02 4.63
C ARG A 132 -32.04 11.88 5.49
N GLU A 133 -31.15 11.18 6.22
CA GLU A 133 -31.49 10.03 7.09
C GLU A 133 -32.25 8.89 6.37
N ASP A 134 -32.04 8.76 5.05
CA ASP A 134 -32.58 7.69 4.21
C ASP A 134 -31.44 6.80 3.68
N THR A 135 -31.80 5.71 2.95
CA THR A 135 -30.82 4.79 2.37
C THR A 135 -29.81 5.48 1.47
N GLU A 136 -30.24 6.50 0.72
CA GLU A 136 -29.34 7.29 -0.12
C GLU A 136 -28.39 8.14 0.72
N GLY A 137 -28.86 8.76 1.81
CA GLY A 137 -28.06 9.53 2.75
C GLY A 137 -26.98 8.66 3.41
N TYR A 138 -27.34 7.44 3.88
CA TYR A 138 -26.36 6.49 4.45
C TYR A 138 -25.33 6.03 3.42
N TYR A 139 -25.74 5.78 2.18
CA TYR A 139 -24.81 5.44 1.09
C TYR A 139 -23.82 6.60 0.82
N ARG A 140 -24.28 7.85 0.86
CA ARG A 140 -23.43 9.03 0.68
C ARG A 140 -22.45 9.21 1.83
N TRP A 141 -22.81 8.86 3.07
CA TRP A 141 -21.89 8.82 4.20
C TRP A 141 -20.68 7.95 3.90
N HIS A 142 -20.90 6.80 3.30
CA HIS A 142 -19.84 5.90 2.94
C HIS A 142 -18.84 6.53 1.96
N TRP A 143 -19.36 7.24 0.96
CA TRP A 143 -18.53 7.98 0.01
C TRP A 143 -17.72 9.09 0.69
N VAL A 144 -18.38 9.92 1.49
CA VAL A 144 -17.70 11.00 2.22
C VAL A 144 -16.56 10.47 3.09
N LEU A 145 -16.81 9.39 3.84
CA LEU A 145 -15.79 8.79 4.70
C LEU A 145 -14.61 8.19 3.88
N PHE A 146 -14.90 7.63 2.73
CA PHE A 146 -13.88 7.05 1.86
C PHE A 146 -12.98 8.14 1.25
N ASP A 147 -13.57 9.18 0.68
CA ASP A 147 -12.83 10.21 -0.06
C ASP A 147 -12.22 11.29 0.85
N SER A 148 -12.78 11.51 2.05
CA SER A 148 -12.33 12.58 2.95
C SER A 148 -10.86 12.48 3.38
N LEU A 149 -10.31 11.27 3.44
CA LEU A 149 -8.91 11.07 3.84
C LEU A 149 -7.94 11.48 2.73
N GLU A 150 -8.29 11.23 1.47
CA GLU A 150 -7.51 11.69 0.33
C GLU A 150 -7.58 13.20 0.21
N ILE A 151 -8.80 13.79 0.28
CA ILE A 151 -9.00 15.25 0.29
C ILE A 151 -8.21 15.91 1.43
N TYR A 152 -8.19 15.29 2.62
CA TYR A 152 -7.37 15.78 3.73
C TYR A 152 -5.87 15.79 3.38
N CYS A 153 -5.38 14.74 2.76
CA CYS A 153 -3.98 14.67 2.33
C CYS A 153 -3.68 15.77 1.29
N ASP A 154 -4.56 16.00 0.33
CA ASP A 154 -4.41 17.05 -0.69
C ASP A 154 -4.35 18.45 -0.06
N ILE A 155 -5.26 18.76 0.87
CA ILE A 155 -5.25 20.04 1.63
C ILE A 155 -3.93 20.24 2.39
N LYS A 156 -3.32 19.16 2.86
CA LYS A 156 -2.05 19.18 3.60
C LYS A 156 -0.83 19.06 2.70
N HIS A 157 -1.01 18.97 1.39
CA HIS A 157 0.06 18.68 0.42
C HIS A 157 0.85 17.42 0.77
N LEU A 158 0.14 16.37 1.24
CA LEU A 158 0.67 15.07 1.57
C LEU A 158 0.28 14.08 0.48
N HIS A 159 1.15 13.13 0.18
CA HIS A 159 0.77 12.03 -0.70
C HIS A 159 -0.16 11.06 0.04
N TYR A 160 -1.24 10.65 -0.62
CA TYR A 160 -2.18 9.68 -0.06
C TYR A 160 -1.69 8.25 -0.25
N TYR A 161 -1.29 7.60 0.83
CA TYR A 161 -0.83 6.20 0.85
C TYR A 161 -1.90 5.21 1.35
N GLY A 162 -3.15 5.57 1.23
CA GLY A 162 -4.27 4.79 1.71
C GLY A 162 -4.75 5.17 3.12
N PRO A 163 -5.92 4.64 3.52
CA PRO A 163 -6.64 5.14 4.70
C PRO A 163 -5.89 4.92 6.02
N LYS A 164 -5.21 3.78 6.19
CA LYS A 164 -4.47 3.49 7.43
C LYS A 164 -3.36 4.52 7.69
N LYS A 165 -2.61 4.90 6.64
CA LYS A 165 -1.52 5.88 6.76
C LYS A 165 -2.05 7.29 6.90
N ALA A 166 -3.08 7.68 6.15
CA ALA A 166 -3.73 8.98 6.28
C ALA A 166 -4.25 9.22 7.70
N LEU A 167 -4.94 8.25 8.30
CA LEU A 167 -5.43 8.34 9.68
C LEU A 167 -4.31 8.51 10.74
N ARG A 168 -3.10 8.04 10.47
CA ARG A 168 -1.95 8.24 11.38
C ARG A 168 -1.30 9.63 11.21
N GLN A 169 -1.56 10.30 10.10
CA GLN A 169 -1.04 11.64 9.81
C GLN A 169 -1.97 12.75 10.32
N MET A 170 -3.21 12.40 10.67
CA MET A 170 -4.18 13.32 11.29
C MET A 170 -3.90 13.51 12.77
#